data_3dfb00e4eac34560eb8c9ff95ed9be9b
#
_entry.id   3dfb00e4eac34560eb8c9ff95ed9be9b
#
_cell.length_a   1.000
_cell.length_b   1.000
_cell.length_c   1.000
_cell.angle_alpha   90.00
_cell.angle_beta   90.00
_cell.angle_gamma   90.00
#
_symmetry.space_group_name_H-M   'P 1'
#
loop_
_entity.id
_entity.type
_entity.pdbx_description
1 polymer ?
#
loop_
_entity_poly.entity_id
_entity_poly.type
_entity_poly.pdbx_seq_one_letter_code
_entity_poly.pdbx_strand_id
1 'polypeptide(L)'
;NKAVWDAFLQYKIERQHLSQKEEKELRSFIEEKRYIEWSARLRDTGERLPLPIRREINKGGTSKKRIIYSYPPEMNQMLKIIAYCLYEYDSVFSKNCYAFRREYGVKDAIHRIRTTGGIAQKYCLKVDIHNYFNSIDVQILLEKLSFLKGGNEELYGLFERLLTADEALVKVEDGRYENVQEKRGAMAGIPVSPFFANVYLKDTDAYFEKRGILYFRYSDDILIFADTKEQLQEYRDILYEKIRDCRLERNPDKVMVCEPGQMWEFLGFCYRDGKVDLADHTIRKMKHKMKRKAEALRRWQRKKGLSGDKAAKGFIKAMNYKFFAREEGTEFTWCRWFFPNITTDKGLKELDAYMQQCIRYCVTGRYYKGNYRIRYEQMKEWGYRNLVAEYYKGMITKDREK
;
A
#
# COMPACT_ATOMS: atom_id res chain seq x y z
N ASN A 1 -28.01 7.27 5.18
CA ASN A 1 -28.22 8.69 4.89
C ASN A 1 -27.56 9.04 3.55
N LYS A 2 -28.33 9.61 2.61
CA LYS A 2 -27.85 9.95 1.24
C LYS A 2 -26.67 10.92 1.27
N ALA A 3 -26.70 11.91 2.14
CA ALA A 3 -25.63 12.92 2.23
C ALA A 3 -24.24 12.30 2.50
N VAL A 4 -24.18 11.25 3.32
CA VAL A 4 -22.90 10.52 3.60
C VAL A 4 -22.43 9.79 2.35
N TRP A 5 -23.34 9.23 1.56
CA TRP A 5 -23.00 8.58 0.30
C TRP A 5 -22.52 9.56 -0.76
N ASP A 6 -23.15 10.75 -0.84
CA ASP A 6 -22.72 11.80 -1.77
C ASP A 6 -21.32 12.32 -1.37
N ALA A 7 -21.07 12.55 -0.08
CA ALA A 7 -19.75 12.92 0.43
C ALA A 7 -18.68 11.83 0.15
N PHE A 8 -19.05 10.56 0.32
CA PHE A 8 -18.18 9.43 0.00
C PHE A 8 -17.86 9.36 -1.50
N LEU A 9 -18.86 9.54 -2.37
CA LEU A 9 -18.65 9.58 -3.82
C LEU A 9 -17.69 10.70 -4.21
N GLN A 10 -17.90 11.91 -3.68
CA GLN A 10 -17.02 13.04 -3.92
C GLN A 10 -15.59 12.76 -3.45
N TYR A 11 -15.42 12.24 -2.25
CA TYR A 11 -14.12 11.82 -1.73
C TYR A 11 -13.42 10.80 -2.64
N LYS A 12 -14.17 9.82 -3.18
CA LYS A 12 -13.65 8.82 -4.09
C LYS A 12 -13.18 9.43 -5.42
N ILE A 13 -13.95 10.36 -5.97
CA ILE A 13 -13.60 11.06 -7.22
C ILE A 13 -12.33 11.90 -7.01
N GLU A 14 -12.26 12.68 -5.94
CA GLU A 14 -11.16 13.61 -5.70
C GLU A 14 -9.86 12.94 -5.27
N ARG A 15 -9.95 11.90 -4.44
CA ARG A 15 -8.78 11.32 -3.76
C ARG A 15 -8.36 9.95 -4.27
N GLN A 16 -9.26 9.16 -4.86
CA GLN A 16 -8.98 7.77 -5.22
C GLN A 16 -9.11 7.47 -6.72
N HIS A 17 -9.50 8.44 -7.54
CA HIS A 17 -9.56 8.32 -9.00
C HIS A 17 -10.28 7.06 -9.48
N LEU A 18 -11.58 7.01 -9.25
CA LEU A 18 -12.42 5.93 -9.73
C LEU A 18 -12.31 5.78 -11.26
N SER A 19 -12.24 4.53 -11.73
CA SER A 19 -12.47 4.29 -13.14
C SER A 19 -13.92 4.69 -13.52
N GLN A 20 -14.15 5.05 -14.76
CA GLN A 20 -15.50 5.39 -15.25
C GLN A 20 -16.54 4.30 -14.91
N LYS A 21 -16.12 3.03 -14.94
CA LYS A 21 -16.98 1.91 -14.58
C LYS A 21 -17.33 1.92 -13.10
N GLU A 22 -16.34 2.05 -12.21
CA GLU A 22 -16.54 2.08 -10.76
C GLU A 22 -17.37 3.29 -10.33
N GLU A 23 -17.16 4.45 -10.95
CA GLU A 23 -17.97 5.64 -10.69
C GLU A 23 -19.42 5.42 -11.09
N LYS A 24 -19.68 4.89 -12.29
CA LYS A 24 -21.02 4.57 -12.76
C LYS A 24 -21.74 3.57 -11.84
N GLU A 25 -21.06 2.52 -11.43
CA GLU A 25 -21.59 1.51 -10.50
C GLU A 25 -21.94 2.12 -9.14
N LEU A 26 -21.08 3.00 -8.60
CA LEU A 26 -21.34 3.67 -7.32
C LEU A 26 -22.49 4.67 -7.41
N ARG A 27 -22.58 5.46 -8.50
CA ARG A 27 -23.71 6.37 -8.75
C ARG A 27 -25.03 5.61 -8.84
N SER A 28 -25.10 4.54 -9.63
CA SER A 28 -26.29 3.69 -9.76
C SER A 28 -26.70 3.11 -8.39
N PHE A 29 -25.77 2.63 -7.59
CA PHE A 29 -26.02 2.11 -6.24
C PHE A 29 -26.65 3.16 -5.31
N ILE A 30 -26.21 4.43 -5.40
CA ILE A 30 -26.74 5.56 -4.62
C ILE A 30 -28.10 6.00 -5.14
N GLU A 31 -28.27 6.19 -6.44
CA GLU A 31 -29.50 6.67 -7.09
C GLU A 31 -30.66 5.68 -6.91
N GLU A 32 -30.39 4.39 -7.05
CA GLU A 32 -31.34 3.31 -6.82
C GLU A 32 -31.61 3.04 -5.32
N LYS A 33 -30.94 3.78 -4.43
CA LYS A 33 -31.08 3.68 -2.97
C LYS A 33 -30.84 2.27 -2.40
N ARG A 34 -30.07 1.43 -3.12
CA ARG A 34 -29.79 0.05 -2.69
C ARG A 34 -29.13 -0.02 -1.31
N TYR A 35 -28.44 1.05 -0.89
CA TYR A 35 -27.87 1.16 0.44
C TYR A 35 -28.90 1.12 1.58
N ILE A 36 -30.18 1.45 1.34
CA ILE A 36 -31.23 1.43 2.38
C ILE A 36 -31.49 -0.02 2.79
N GLU A 37 -31.76 -0.90 1.83
CA GLU A 37 -31.96 -2.32 2.07
C GLU A 37 -30.74 -2.93 2.76
N TRP A 38 -29.55 -2.70 2.22
CA TRP A 38 -28.31 -3.21 2.83
C TRP A 38 -28.06 -2.67 4.24
N SER A 39 -28.41 -1.41 4.52
CA SER A 39 -28.31 -0.86 5.87
C SER A 39 -29.26 -1.57 6.86
N ALA A 40 -30.49 -1.92 6.43
CA ALA A 40 -31.43 -2.68 7.24
C ALA A 40 -30.88 -4.09 7.52
N ARG A 41 -30.40 -4.80 6.49
CA ARG A 41 -29.80 -6.12 6.60
C ARG A 41 -28.56 -6.15 7.54
N LEU A 42 -27.71 -5.13 7.46
CA LEU A 42 -26.52 -5.05 8.33
C LEU A 42 -26.88 -4.77 9.79
N ARG A 43 -28.01 -4.12 10.08
CA ARG A 43 -28.53 -3.90 11.44
C ARG A 43 -29.27 -5.10 12.00
N ASP A 44 -29.89 -5.87 11.15
CA ASP A 44 -30.62 -7.07 11.60
C ASP A 44 -29.64 -8.12 12.14
N THR A 45 -29.67 -8.31 13.44
CA THR A 45 -28.80 -9.27 14.13
C THR A 45 -29.21 -10.72 13.88
N GLY A 46 -30.44 -10.96 13.45
CA GLY A 46 -30.96 -12.29 13.07
C GLY A 46 -30.59 -12.71 11.65
N GLU A 47 -30.23 -11.75 10.79
CA GLU A 47 -29.83 -12.06 9.42
C GLU A 47 -28.35 -12.49 9.35
N ARG A 48 -28.12 -13.62 8.71
CA ARG A 48 -26.77 -14.11 8.46
C ARG A 48 -26.07 -13.27 7.39
N LEU A 49 -24.89 -12.74 7.71
CA LEU A 49 -24.09 -12.00 6.75
C LEU A 49 -23.59 -12.91 5.61
N PRO A 50 -23.46 -12.41 4.39
CA PRO A 50 -22.83 -13.16 3.31
C PRO A 50 -21.44 -13.65 3.71
N LEU A 51 -21.07 -14.85 3.25
CA LEU A 51 -19.73 -15.38 3.48
C LEU A 51 -18.70 -14.68 2.59
N PRO A 52 -17.52 -14.37 3.09
CA PRO A 52 -16.43 -13.84 2.28
C PRO A 52 -15.85 -14.92 1.36
N ILE A 53 -15.43 -14.51 0.17
CA ILE A 53 -14.70 -15.36 -0.77
C ILE A 53 -13.22 -15.28 -0.43
N ARG A 54 -12.63 -16.42 -0.08
CA ARG A 54 -11.19 -16.60 0.13
C ARG A 54 -10.48 -16.80 -1.19
N ARG A 55 -9.39 -16.08 -1.41
CA ARG A 55 -8.54 -16.21 -2.60
C ARG A 55 -7.07 -16.21 -2.21
N GLU A 56 -6.28 -16.98 -2.94
CA GLU A 56 -4.83 -16.94 -2.85
C GLU A 56 -4.25 -16.08 -3.98
N ILE A 57 -3.46 -15.09 -3.63
CA ILE A 57 -2.75 -14.26 -4.61
C ILE A 57 -1.24 -14.42 -4.43
N ASN A 58 -0.50 -14.43 -5.54
CA ASN A 58 0.96 -14.49 -5.50
C ASN A 58 1.53 -13.16 -4.98
N LYS A 59 2.41 -13.20 -3.98
CA LYS A 59 3.25 -12.05 -3.63
C LYS A 59 4.16 -11.77 -4.83
N GLY A 60 3.97 -10.61 -5.47
CA GLY A 60 4.65 -10.26 -6.71
C GLY A 60 6.16 -10.50 -6.67
N GLY A 61 6.66 -11.38 -7.55
CA GLY A 61 8.07 -11.74 -7.66
C GLY A 61 8.56 -12.88 -6.75
N THR A 62 7.66 -13.53 -6.02
CA THR A 62 8.00 -14.68 -5.16
C THR A 62 7.02 -15.83 -5.38
N SER A 63 7.39 -17.05 -4.96
CA SER A 63 6.50 -18.22 -4.89
C SER A 63 5.52 -18.16 -3.69
N LYS A 64 5.71 -17.21 -2.78
CA LYS A 64 4.88 -17.07 -1.58
C LYS A 64 3.49 -16.55 -1.95
N LYS A 65 2.46 -17.20 -1.44
CA LYS A 65 1.06 -16.82 -1.58
C LYS A 65 0.61 -15.95 -0.41
N ARG A 66 -0.42 -15.12 -0.64
CA ARG A 66 -1.14 -14.36 0.38
C ARG A 66 -2.61 -14.68 0.28
N ILE A 67 -3.23 -15.02 1.40
CA ILE A 67 -4.67 -15.19 1.50
C ILE A 67 -5.31 -13.81 1.62
N ILE A 68 -6.32 -13.55 0.80
CA ILE A 68 -7.18 -12.37 0.86
C ILE A 68 -8.64 -12.79 0.83
N TYR A 69 -9.48 -11.91 1.38
CA TYR A 69 -10.93 -12.08 1.43
C TYR A 69 -11.63 -10.97 0.68
N SER A 70 -12.78 -11.27 0.12
CA SER A 70 -13.65 -10.27 -0.51
C SER A 70 -15.10 -10.67 -0.30
N TYR A 71 -15.96 -9.70 -0.03
CA TYR A 71 -17.40 -9.90 0.01
C TYR A 71 -18.05 -9.72 -1.38
N PRO A 72 -19.31 -10.13 -1.56
CA PRO A 72 -20.10 -9.77 -2.75
C PRO A 72 -20.07 -8.25 -3.00
N PRO A 73 -20.24 -7.80 -4.25
CA PRO A 73 -20.01 -6.39 -4.64
C PRO A 73 -20.76 -5.37 -3.77
N GLU A 74 -22.03 -5.59 -3.47
CA GLU A 74 -22.84 -4.65 -2.69
C GLU A 74 -22.44 -4.61 -1.23
N MET A 75 -22.25 -5.78 -0.58
CA MET A 75 -21.69 -5.84 0.77
C MET A 75 -20.33 -5.18 0.84
N ASN A 76 -19.48 -5.43 -0.14
CA ASN A 76 -18.17 -4.78 -0.21
C ASN A 76 -18.28 -3.26 -0.36
N GLN A 77 -19.32 -2.76 -1.05
CA GLN A 77 -19.60 -1.33 -1.16
C GLN A 77 -20.05 -0.72 0.17
N MET A 78 -20.88 -1.44 0.94
CA MET A 78 -21.23 -1.06 2.30
C MET A 78 -20.02 -1.00 3.22
N LEU A 79 -19.13 -1.99 3.16
CA LEU A 79 -17.89 -1.98 3.94
C LEU A 79 -16.94 -0.84 3.54
N LYS A 80 -16.95 -0.38 2.29
CA LYS A 80 -16.15 0.77 1.85
C LYS A 80 -16.66 2.09 2.45
N ILE A 81 -17.96 2.31 2.53
CA ILE A 81 -18.48 3.52 3.16
C ILE A 81 -18.30 3.48 4.67
N ILE A 82 -18.47 2.31 5.29
CA ILE A 82 -18.16 2.13 6.72
C ILE A 82 -16.70 2.50 6.96
N ALA A 83 -15.77 1.98 6.17
CA ALA A 83 -14.35 2.31 6.27
C ALA A 83 -14.07 3.83 6.09
N TYR A 84 -14.85 4.51 5.24
CA TYR A 84 -14.79 5.97 5.11
C TYR A 84 -15.29 6.68 6.38
N CYS A 85 -16.40 6.25 6.97
CA CYS A 85 -16.93 6.82 8.22
C CYS A 85 -15.98 6.56 9.41
N LEU A 86 -15.23 5.46 9.41
CA LEU A 86 -14.27 5.13 10.47
C LEU A 86 -13.12 6.15 10.61
N TYR A 87 -12.91 7.05 9.65
CA TYR A 87 -11.99 8.17 9.82
C TYR A 87 -12.39 9.14 10.95
N GLU A 88 -13.64 9.13 11.39
CA GLU A 88 -14.09 9.89 12.57
C GLU A 88 -13.38 9.42 13.85
N TYR A 89 -12.93 8.17 13.90
CA TYR A 89 -12.18 7.60 15.01
C TYR A 89 -10.66 7.76 14.87
N ASP A 90 -10.17 8.58 13.94
CA ASP A 90 -8.72 8.72 13.68
C ASP A 90 -7.94 9.22 14.91
N SER A 91 -8.60 9.97 15.80
CA SER A 91 -8.03 10.48 17.05
C SER A 91 -7.66 9.41 18.08
N VAL A 92 -8.19 8.18 17.97
CA VAL A 92 -7.82 7.08 18.87
C VAL A 92 -6.41 6.51 18.59
N PHE A 93 -5.84 6.88 17.45
CA PHE A 93 -4.53 6.38 17.02
C PHE A 93 -3.40 7.34 17.37
N SER A 94 -2.29 6.76 17.79
CA SER A 94 -1.03 7.47 18.02
C SER A 94 -0.55 8.21 16.77
N LYS A 95 0.13 9.34 16.95
CA LYS A 95 0.85 10.05 15.88
C LYS A 95 1.97 9.22 15.23
N ASN A 96 2.38 8.14 15.88
CA ASN A 96 3.38 7.19 15.41
C ASN A 96 2.81 6.13 14.45
N CYS A 97 1.48 6.05 14.31
CA CYS A 97 0.78 5.18 13.35
C CYS A 97 0.49 5.95 12.06
N TYR A 98 1.10 5.57 10.96
CA TYR A 98 1.02 6.29 9.67
C TYR A 98 0.20 5.57 8.61
N ALA A 99 -0.16 4.30 8.82
CA ALA A 99 -0.88 3.52 7.83
C ALA A 99 -2.40 3.78 7.90
N PHE A 100 -3.04 3.81 6.73
CA PHE A 100 -4.50 3.76 6.59
C PHE A 100 -5.27 4.88 7.30
N ARG A 101 -4.67 6.04 7.44
CA ARG A 101 -5.25 7.22 8.04
C ARG A 101 -5.56 8.29 6.98
N ARG A 102 -6.44 9.23 7.32
CA ARG A 102 -6.83 10.30 6.41
C ARG A 102 -5.77 11.40 6.30
N GLU A 103 -5.26 11.83 7.45
CA GLU A 103 -4.34 12.99 7.57
C GLU A 103 -2.87 12.56 7.67
N TYR A 104 -2.61 11.27 7.86
CA TYR A 104 -1.26 10.71 8.01
C TYR A 104 -0.99 9.66 6.93
N GLY A 105 0.25 9.60 6.49
CA GLY A 105 0.64 8.63 5.48
C GLY A 105 2.14 8.47 5.35
N VAL A 106 2.57 7.84 4.28
CA VAL A 106 3.99 7.61 4.00
C VAL A 106 4.76 8.92 3.93
N LYS A 107 4.17 9.97 3.33
CA LYS A 107 4.84 11.29 3.25
C LYS A 107 5.18 11.84 4.62
N ASP A 108 4.25 11.72 5.58
CA ASP A 108 4.40 12.25 6.92
C ASP A 108 5.42 11.46 7.71
N ALA A 109 5.42 10.12 7.59
CA ALA A 109 6.44 9.25 8.17
C ALA A 109 7.85 9.64 7.66
N ILE A 110 8.01 9.77 6.34
CA ILE A 110 9.28 10.11 5.72
C ILE A 110 9.69 11.54 6.07
N HIS A 111 8.75 12.49 6.05
CA HIS A 111 9.02 13.87 6.45
C HIS A 111 9.56 13.93 7.89
N ARG A 112 8.88 13.27 8.84
CA ARG A 112 9.33 13.22 10.23
C ARG A 112 10.70 12.56 10.36
N ILE A 113 10.95 11.46 9.66
CA ILE A 113 12.29 10.83 9.63
C ILE A 113 13.35 11.83 9.14
N ARG A 114 13.11 12.54 8.04
CA ARG A 114 14.04 13.49 7.44
C ARG A 114 14.30 14.72 8.31
N THR A 115 13.29 15.17 9.05
CA THR A 115 13.38 16.35 9.92
C THR A 115 13.86 16.04 11.33
N THR A 116 13.96 14.76 11.69
CA THR A 116 14.52 14.34 12.98
C THR A 116 16.03 14.56 12.97
N GLY A 117 16.49 15.50 13.79
CA GLY A 117 17.92 15.78 13.96
C GLY A 117 18.68 14.55 14.46
N GLY A 118 19.88 14.33 13.94
CA GLY A 118 20.76 13.26 14.39
C GLY A 118 20.31 11.83 14.07
N ILE A 119 19.32 11.63 13.20
CA ILE A 119 18.79 10.28 12.92
C ILE A 119 19.85 9.34 12.30
N ALA A 120 20.79 9.88 11.55
CA ALA A 120 21.89 9.11 10.96
C ALA A 120 22.90 8.59 12.00
N GLN A 121 22.93 9.20 13.19
CA GLN A 121 23.80 8.83 14.32
C GLN A 121 23.10 7.87 15.29
N LYS A 122 21.85 7.46 15.02
CA LYS A 122 21.09 6.57 15.90
C LYS A 122 21.20 5.11 15.44
N TYR A 123 21.15 4.22 16.41
CA TYR A 123 20.84 2.82 16.16
C TYR A 123 19.41 2.69 15.66
N CYS A 124 19.16 1.73 14.76
CA CYS A 124 17.86 1.52 14.16
C CYS A 124 17.45 0.05 14.27
N LEU A 125 16.25 -0.21 14.72
CA LEU A 125 15.61 -1.53 14.69
C LEU A 125 14.43 -1.48 13.73
N LYS A 126 14.40 -2.40 12.77
CA LYS A 126 13.25 -2.66 11.91
C LYS A 126 12.67 -4.03 12.25
N VAL A 127 11.34 -4.08 12.38
CA VAL A 127 10.58 -5.32 12.63
C VAL A 127 9.39 -5.39 11.69
N ASP A 128 9.12 -6.57 11.14
CA ASP A 128 7.94 -6.87 10.31
C ASP A 128 7.15 -7.98 11.02
N ILE A 129 5.83 -7.81 11.13
CA ILE A 129 4.94 -8.79 11.75
C ILE A 129 4.53 -9.83 10.70
N HIS A 130 4.65 -11.11 11.07
CA HIS A 130 4.31 -12.20 10.17
C HIS A 130 2.80 -12.27 9.92
N ASN A 131 2.40 -12.30 8.63
CA ASN A 131 0.99 -12.49 8.20
C ASN A 131 -0.04 -11.63 8.95
N TYR A 132 0.32 -10.39 9.29
CA TYR A 132 -0.31 -9.54 10.30
C TYR A 132 -1.84 -9.61 10.32
N PHE A 133 -2.52 -9.24 9.23
CA PHE A 133 -3.98 -9.16 9.17
C PHE A 133 -4.70 -10.48 9.51
N ASN A 134 -4.18 -11.59 9.02
CA ASN A 134 -4.82 -12.89 9.20
C ASN A 134 -4.36 -13.57 10.51
N SER A 135 -3.33 -13.04 11.18
CA SER A 135 -2.84 -13.51 12.48
C SER A 135 -3.44 -12.73 13.66
N ILE A 136 -4.25 -11.70 13.40
CA ILE A 136 -4.93 -10.95 14.45
C ILE A 136 -5.88 -11.88 15.23
N ASP A 137 -5.72 -11.92 16.56
CA ASP A 137 -6.64 -12.63 17.45
C ASP A 137 -7.94 -11.84 17.58
N VAL A 138 -9.05 -12.47 17.21
CA VAL A 138 -10.37 -11.82 17.13
C VAL A 138 -10.86 -11.40 18.52
N GLN A 139 -10.61 -12.17 19.57
CA GLN A 139 -11.06 -11.83 20.92
C GLN A 139 -10.35 -10.57 21.43
N ILE A 140 -9.02 -10.53 21.30
CA ILE A 140 -8.24 -9.34 21.66
C ILE A 140 -8.67 -8.13 20.82
N LEU A 141 -8.97 -8.32 19.52
CA LEU A 141 -9.44 -7.24 18.66
C LEU A 141 -10.79 -6.69 19.13
N LEU A 142 -11.73 -7.55 19.48
CA LEU A 142 -13.06 -7.16 19.97
C LEU A 142 -12.97 -6.42 21.31
N GLU A 143 -12.10 -6.86 22.23
CA GLU A 143 -11.81 -6.12 23.46
C GLU A 143 -11.28 -4.71 23.15
N LYS A 144 -10.35 -4.60 22.22
CA LYS A 144 -9.77 -3.29 21.82
C LYS A 144 -10.74 -2.39 21.04
N LEU A 145 -11.78 -2.96 20.43
CA LEU A 145 -12.89 -2.24 19.76
C LEU A 145 -13.98 -1.80 20.74
N SER A 146 -13.90 -2.17 22.02
CA SER A 146 -14.93 -1.86 23.05
C SER A 146 -15.26 -0.37 23.20
N PHE A 147 -14.36 0.53 22.80
CA PHE A 147 -14.63 1.97 22.78
C PHE A 147 -15.81 2.36 21.85
N LEU A 148 -16.16 1.51 20.89
CA LEU A 148 -17.32 1.72 20.02
C LEU A 148 -18.64 1.49 20.78
N LYS A 149 -18.68 0.65 21.82
CA LYS A 149 -19.90 0.31 22.58
C LYS A 149 -20.54 1.56 23.20
N GLY A 150 -19.74 2.52 23.68
CA GLY A 150 -20.24 3.75 24.29
C GLY A 150 -20.80 4.79 23.32
N GLY A 151 -20.61 4.62 22.02
CA GLY A 151 -21.03 5.61 21.01
C GLY A 151 -21.70 5.03 19.78
N ASN A 152 -21.49 3.76 19.46
CA ASN A 152 -22.03 3.12 18.27
C ASN A 152 -22.11 1.59 18.43
N GLU A 153 -23.07 1.12 19.22
CA GLU A 153 -23.29 -0.31 19.48
C GLU A 153 -23.62 -1.11 18.21
N GLU A 154 -24.37 -0.51 17.27
CA GLU A 154 -24.70 -1.16 16.00
C GLU A 154 -23.43 -1.49 15.20
N LEU A 155 -22.50 -0.56 15.17
CA LEU A 155 -21.22 -0.75 14.48
C LEU A 155 -20.36 -1.82 15.17
N TYR A 156 -20.33 -1.80 16.51
CA TYR A 156 -19.64 -2.85 17.27
C TYR A 156 -20.23 -4.23 17.00
N GLY A 157 -21.55 -4.37 17.07
CA GLY A 157 -22.26 -5.62 16.79
C GLY A 157 -22.05 -6.13 15.36
N LEU A 158 -22.00 -5.22 14.37
CA LEU A 158 -21.63 -5.58 13.01
C LEU A 158 -20.20 -6.14 12.93
N PHE A 159 -19.22 -5.48 13.57
CA PHE A 159 -17.84 -5.95 13.58
C PHE A 159 -17.69 -7.29 14.32
N GLU A 160 -18.39 -7.47 15.41
CA GLU A 160 -18.44 -8.74 16.13
C GLU A 160 -18.93 -9.87 15.21
N ARG A 161 -20.07 -9.70 14.52
CA ARG A 161 -20.60 -10.69 13.56
C ARG A 161 -19.64 -10.94 12.39
N LEU A 162 -18.98 -9.91 11.85
CA LEU A 162 -18.01 -10.05 10.78
C LEU A 162 -16.76 -10.84 11.20
N LEU A 163 -16.30 -10.62 12.42
CA LEU A 163 -15.03 -11.17 12.91
C LEU A 163 -15.18 -12.57 13.51
N THR A 164 -16.31 -12.87 14.18
CA THR A 164 -16.52 -14.16 14.84
C THR A 164 -16.98 -15.28 13.92
N ALA A 165 -17.48 -14.97 12.72
CA ALA A 165 -17.83 -15.98 11.75
C ALA A 165 -16.58 -16.68 11.19
N ASP A 166 -16.40 -17.97 11.42
CA ASP A 166 -15.22 -18.77 11.03
C ASP A 166 -15.43 -19.52 9.71
N GLU A 167 -16.17 -18.95 8.77
CA GLU A 167 -16.51 -19.56 7.49
C GLU A 167 -16.13 -18.67 6.31
N ALA A 168 -15.65 -19.30 5.25
CA ALA A 168 -15.36 -18.63 3.98
C ALA A 168 -15.68 -19.52 2.79
N LEU A 169 -15.94 -18.91 1.64
CA LEU A 169 -16.13 -19.59 0.37
C LEU A 169 -14.81 -19.73 -0.38
N VAL A 170 -14.47 -20.91 -0.80
CA VAL A 170 -13.30 -21.18 -1.67
C VAL A 170 -13.80 -21.66 -3.01
N LYS A 171 -13.26 -21.07 -4.07
CA LYS A 171 -13.54 -21.53 -5.43
C LYS A 171 -12.74 -22.79 -5.73
N VAL A 172 -13.42 -23.88 -6.04
CA VAL A 172 -12.83 -25.18 -6.43
C VAL A 172 -12.59 -25.25 -7.94
N GLU A 173 -11.89 -26.31 -8.38
CA GLU A 173 -11.43 -26.45 -9.77
C GLU A 173 -12.58 -26.47 -10.80
N ASP A 174 -13.72 -27.04 -10.45
CA ASP A 174 -14.91 -27.06 -11.32
C ASP A 174 -15.68 -25.72 -11.39
N GLY A 175 -15.17 -24.69 -10.69
CA GLY A 175 -15.74 -23.35 -10.68
C GLY A 175 -16.82 -23.11 -9.62
N ARG A 176 -17.26 -24.11 -8.89
CA ARG A 176 -18.18 -24.00 -7.75
C ARG A 176 -17.50 -23.37 -6.52
N TYR A 177 -18.30 -22.97 -5.56
CA TYR A 177 -17.81 -22.48 -4.27
C TYR A 177 -18.16 -23.45 -3.19
N GLU A 178 -17.18 -23.81 -2.35
CA GLU A 178 -17.34 -24.63 -1.17
C GLU A 178 -17.12 -23.82 0.09
N ASN A 179 -17.87 -24.14 1.15
CA ASN A 179 -17.72 -23.54 2.45
C ASN A 179 -16.57 -24.23 3.19
N VAL A 180 -15.65 -23.44 3.73
CA VAL A 180 -14.54 -23.90 4.56
C VAL A 180 -14.54 -23.20 5.90
N GLN A 181 -14.20 -23.96 6.94
CA GLN A 181 -14.00 -23.45 8.31
C GLN A 181 -12.55 -23.01 8.45
N GLU A 182 -12.31 -21.73 8.77
CA GLU A 182 -10.95 -21.22 9.04
C GLU A 182 -10.97 -19.97 9.91
N LYS A 183 -9.95 -19.83 10.76
CA LYS A 183 -9.69 -18.58 11.48
C LYS A 183 -9.15 -17.54 10.49
N ARG A 184 -9.82 -16.40 10.38
CA ARG A 184 -9.57 -15.40 9.33
C ARG A 184 -8.86 -14.14 9.82
N GLY A 185 -8.72 -13.98 11.14
CA GLY A 185 -8.22 -12.75 11.74
C GLY A 185 -9.04 -11.54 11.31
N ALA A 186 -8.36 -10.46 10.98
CA ALA A 186 -9.00 -9.23 10.46
C ALA A 186 -9.35 -9.31 8.96
N MET A 187 -9.22 -10.46 8.31
CA MET A 187 -9.57 -10.68 6.90
C MET A 187 -8.87 -9.73 5.92
N ALA A 188 -7.60 -9.99 5.65
CA ALA A 188 -6.85 -9.19 4.67
C ALA A 188 -7.62 -9.02 3.36
N GLY A 189 -7.84 -7.79 2.92
CA GLY A 189 -8.48 -7.45 1.65
C GLY A 189 -9.90 -6.88 1.75
N ILE A 190 -10.60 -7.01 2.89
CA ILE A 190 -11.86 -6.31 3.07
C ILE A 190 -11.63 -4.84 3.47
N PRO A 191 -12.55 -3.92 3.12
CA PRO A 191 -12.33 -2.47 3.30
C PRO A 191 -12.09 -2.01 4.74
N VAL A 192 -12.64 -2.68 5.74
CA VAL A 192 -12.51 -2.32 7.17
C VAL A 192 -11.28 -2.93 7.85
N SER A 193 -10.61 -3.91 7.25
CA SER A 193 -9.42 -4.57 7.83
C SER A 193 -8.29 -3.59 8.19
N PRO A 194 -8.02 -2.53 7.41
CA PRO A 194 -7.02 -1.53 7.76
C PRO A 194 -7.29 -0.85 9.11
N PHE A 195 -8.54 -0.55 9.41
CA PHE A 195 -8.94 0.01 10.71
C PHE A 195 -8.69 -1.00 11.85
N PHE A 196 -9.11 -2.24 11.66
CA PHE A 196 -8.86 -3.32 12.64
C PHE A 196 -7.37 -3.50 12.93
N ALA A 197 -6.55 -3.50 11.89
CA ALA A 197 -5.10 -3.58 12.03
C ALA A 197 -4.52 -2.40 12.83
N ASN A 198 -5.03 -1.18 12.64
CA ASN A 198 -4.58 -0.05 13.43
C ASN A 198 -5.06 -0.13 14.88
N VAL A 199 -6.32 -0.52 15.13
CA VAL A 199 -6.87 -0.70 16.49
C VAL A 199 -6.09 -1.76 17.26
N TYR A 200 -5.68 -2.83 16.59
CA TYR A 200 -5.02 -3.95 17.26
C TYR A 200 -3.69 -3.59 17.95
N LEU A 201 -2.91 -2.69 17.37
CA LEU A 201 -1.62 -2.23 17.93
C LEU A 201 -1.67 -0.81 18.52
N LYS A 202 -2.85 -0.19 18.67
CA LYS A 202 -2.98 1.19 19.16
C LYS A 202 -2.30 1.43 20.51
N ASP A 203 -2.38 0.45 21.42
CA ASP A 203 -1.82 0.55 22.76
C ASP A 203 -0.30 0.43 22.74
N THR A 204 0.24 -0.39 21.82
CA THR A 204 1.67 -0.47 21.55
C THR A 204 2.21 0.86 21.02
N ASP A 205 1.54 1.45 20.04
CA ASP A 205 1.92 2.76 19.49
C ASP A 205 1.87 3.85 20.56
N ALA A 206 0.81 3.87 21.37
CA ALA A 206 0.63 4.83 22.48
C ALA A 206 1.71 4.66 23.57
N TYR A 207 2.16 3.44 23.82
CA TYR A 207 3.25 3.18 24.78
C TYR A 207 4.53 3.88 24.36
N PHE A 208 4.96 3.73 23.11
CA PHE A 208 6.16 4.36 22.57
C PHE A 208 6.00 5.88 22.43
N GLU A 209 4.82 6.37 22.04
CA GLU A 209 4.54 7.80 21.95
C GLU A 209 4.66 8.50 23.32
N LYS A 210 4.01 7.95 24.35
CA LYS A 210 3.99 8.52 25.72
C LYS A 210 5.39 8.61 26.35
N ARG A 211 6.33 7.76 25.90
CA ARG A 211 7.74 7.77 26.36
C ARG A 211 8.64 8.62 25.50
N GLY A 212 8.12 9.27 24.47
CA GLY A 212 8.93 10.07 23.55
C GLY A 212 9.92 9.26 22.72
N ILE A 213 9.75 7.93 22.66
CA ILE A 213 10.62 7.05 21.89
C ILE A 213 10.37 7.28 20.39
N LEU A 214 11.43 7.41 19.63
CA LEU A 214 11.35 7.62 18.18
C LEU A 214 10.94 6.31 17.51
N TYR A 215 9.64 6.19 17.31
CA TYR A 215 8.95 5.00 16.81
C TYR A 215 8.06 5.37 15.63
N PHE A 216 8.03 4.51 14.61
CA PHE A 216 7.20 4.66 13.40
C PHE A 216 6.57 3.32 13.08
N ARG A 217 5.26 3.30 12.87
CA ARG A 217 4.57 2.11 12.38
C ARG A 217 3.76 2.39 11.12
N TYR A 218 3.96 1.54 10.14
CA TYR A 218 3.13 1.51 8.94
C TYR A 218 2.57 0.10 8.75
N SER A 219 1.36 -0.17 9.26
CA SER A 219 0.75 -1.50 9.27
C SER A 219 1.58 -2.50 10.09
N ASP A 220 2.18 -3.49 9.43
CA ASP A 220 3.07 -4.52 9.96
C ASP A 220 4.54 -4.11 10.02
N ASP A 221 4.91 -3.02 9.38
CA ASP A 221 6.31 -2.54 9.29
C ASP A 221 6.59 -1.52 10.41
N ILE A 222 7.47 -1.86 11.34
CA ILE A 222 7.81 -1.07 12.53
C ILE A 222 9.27 -0.65 12.48
N LEU A 223 9.53 0.61 12.84
CA LEU A 223 10.87 1.20 12.90
C LEU A 223 11.05 1.91 14.23
N ILE A 224 12.15 1.63 14.94
CA ILE A 224 12.51 2.24 16.23
C ILE A 224 13.94 2.75 16.16
N PHE A 225 14.20 3.91 16.76
CA PHE A 225 15.55 4.46 16.89
C PHE A 225 15.94 4.67 18.35
N ALA A 226 17.24 4.53 18.65
CA ALA A 226 17.82 4.77 19.96
C ALA A 226 19.21 5.41 19.82
N ASP A 227 19.63 6.10 20.87
CA ASP A 227 20.95 6.74 20.90
C ASP A 227 22.06 5.75 21.21
N THR A 228 21.76 4.69 21.96
CA THR A 228 22.74 3.64 22.30
C THR A 228 22.22 2.25 21.93
N LYS A 229 23.13 1.30 21.85
CA LYS A 229 22.82 -0.10 21.56
C LYS A 229 21.99 -0.74 22.68
N GLU A 230 22.29 -0.39 23.91
CA GLU A 230 21.61 -0.88 25.11
C GLU A 230 20.14 -0.40 25.13
N GLN A 231 19.90 0.88 24.85
CA GLN A 231 18.54 1.41 24.70
C GLN A 231 17.78 0.72 23.56
N LEU A 232 18.44 0.46 22.42
CA LEU A 232 17.78 -0.24 21.33
C LEU A 232 17.41 -1.68 21.73
N GLN A 233 18.25 -2.35 22.51
CA GLN A 233 17.95 -3.68 23.04
C GLN A 233 16.75 -3.65 23.99
N GLU A 234 16.70 -2.69 24.91
CA GLU A 234 15.56 -2.48 25.78
C GLU A 234 14.27 -2.24 24.99
N TYR A 235 14.28 -1.33 24.01
CA TYR A 235 13.10 -1.05 23.18
C TYR A 235 12.67 -2.25 22.34
N ARG A 236 13.62 -3.03 21.86
CA ARG A 236 13.37 -4.31 21.17
C ARG A 236 12.64 -5.29 22.08
N ASP A 237 13.12 -5.48 23.30
CA ASP A 237 12.58 -6.46 24.22
C ASP A 237 11.15 -6.07 24.66
N ILE A 238 10.92 -4.79 24.91
CA ILE A 238 9.56 -4.24 25.14
C ILE A 238 8.66 -4.45 23.93
N LEU A 239 9.13 -4.16 22.70
CA LEU A 239 8.32 -4.39 21.50
C LEU A 239 7.97 -5.87 21.34
N TYR A 240 8.91 -6.77 21.58
CA TYR A 240 8.70 -8.20 21.46
C TYR A 240 7.72 -8.74 22.51
N GLU A 241 7.72 -8.21 23.72
CA GLU A 241 6.73 -8.50 24.74
C GLU A 241 5.33 -8.08 24.27
N LYS A 242 5.17 -6.83 23.83
CA LYS A 242 3.89 -6.33 23.32
C LYS A 242 3.34 -7.08 22.10
N ILE A 243 4.21 -7.53 21.21
CA ILE A 243 3.84 -8.38 20.07
C ILE A 243 3.33 -9.74 20.58
N ARG A 244 3.98 -10.34 21.58
CA ARG A 244 3.55 -11.61 22.22
C ARG A 244 2.22 -11.45 22.94
N ASP A 245 2.04 -10.37 23.70
CA ASP A 245 0.79 -10.07 24.42
C ASP A 245 -0.40 -9.96 23.45
N CYS A 246 -0.12 -9.45 22.24
CA CYS A 246 -1.07 -9.45 21.14
C CYS A 246 -1.15 -10.80 20.39
N ARG A 247 -0.55 -11.89 20.87
CA ARG A 247 -0.52 -13.21 20.19
C ARG A 247 -0.05 -13.14 18.74
N LEU A 248 0.84 -12.18 18.43
CA LEU A 248 1.44 -12.00 17.12
C LEU A 248 2.86 -12.56 17.09
N GLU A 249 3.31 -12.88 15.88
CA GLU A 249 4.66 -13.34 15.62
C GLU A 249 5.41 -12.34 14.72
N ARG A 250 6.66 -12.05 15.06
CA ARG A 250 7.55 -11.31 14.16
C ARG A 250 8.06 -12.20 13.04
N ASN A 251 8.38 -11.60 11.93
CA ASN A 251 9.08 -12.30 10.84
C ASN A 251 10.60 -12.25 11.08
N PRO A 252 11.25 -13.34 11.53
CA PRO A 252 12.67 -13.32 11.90
C PRO A 252 13.57 -12.95 10.72
N ASP A 253 13.21 -13.33 9.48
CA ASP A 253 13.98 -13.05 8.26
C ASP A 253 13.98 -11.55 7.88
N LYS A 254 13.13 -10.76 8.51
CA LYS A 254 12.96 -9.33 8.22
C LYS A 254 13.28 -8.42 9.40
N VAL A 255 13.74 -8.97 10.51
CA VAL A 255 14.28 -8.17 11.59
C VAL A 255 15.66 -7.65 11.17
N MET A 256 15.84 -6.34 11.27
CA MET A 256 17.11 -5.69 10.92
C MET A 256 17.51 -4.76 12.07
N VAL A 257 18.74 -4.88 12.50
CA VAL A 257 19.40 -3.94 13.42
C VAL A 257 20.50 -3.24 12.63
N CYS A 258 20.48 -1.92 12.63
CA CYS A 258 21.49 -1.10 11.96
C CYS A 258 22.22 -0.24 12.99
N GLU A 259 23.52 -0.18 12.87
CA GLU A 259 24.37 0.73 13.61
C GLU A 259 24.34 2.15 13.02
N PRO A 260 24.75 3.18 13.76
CA PRO A 260 24.87 4.53 13.24
C PRO A 260 25.66 4.57 11.91
N GLY A 261 25.16 5.33 10.93
CA GLY A 261 25.76 5.41 9.60
C GLY A 261 25.45 4.21 8.67
N GLN A 262 24.92 3.11 9.17
CA GLN A 262 24.51 2.00 8.31
C GLN A 262 23.23 2.33 7.53
N MET A 263 23.13 1.70 6.35
CA MET A 263 21.95 1.82 5.51
C MET A 263 20.77 1.01 6.06
N TRP A 264 19.59 1.61 6.06
CA TRP A 264 18.34 0.92 6.36
C TRP A 264 17.24 1.31 5.35
N GLU A 265 16.22 0.46 5.24
CA GLU A 265 15.11 0.64 4.30
C GLU A 265 13.78 0.69 5.05
N PHE A 266 12.92 1.65 4.66
CA PHE A 266 11.55 1.77 5.16
C PHE A 266 10.62 2.31 4.08
N LEU A 267 9.43 1.74 3.93
CA LEU A 267 8.37 2.17 3.01
C LEU A 267 8.80 2.31 1.53
N GLY A 268 9.77 1.52 1.12
CA GLY A 268 10.27 1.54 -0.26
C GLY A 268 11.39 2.54 -0.51
N PHE A 269 11.88 3.21 0.54
CA PHE A 269 13.01 4.12 0.52
C PHE A 269 14.21 3.54 1.23
N CYS A 270 15.40 3.94 0.79
CA CYS A 270 16.69 3.63 1.39
C CYS A 270 17.24 4.90 2.04
N TYR A 271 17.72 4.77 3.27
CA TYR A 271 18.30 5.85 4.05
C TYR A 271 19.78 5.55 4.31
N ARG A 272 20.65 6.49 3.95
CA ARG A 272 22.08 6.41 4.17
C ARG A 272 22.67 7.81 4.31
N ASP A 273 23.44 8.05 5.36
CA ASP A 273 24.18 9.32 5.57
C ASP A 273 23.30 10.56 5.43
N GLY A 274 22.11 10.54 6.03
CA GLY A 274 21.14 11.64 5.92
C GLY A 274 20.48 11.81 4.55
N LYS A 275 20.78 10.94 3.58
CA LYS A 275 20.21 10.94 2.23
C LYS A 275 19.12 9.88 2.11
N VAL A 276 18.11 10.19 1.30
CA VAL A 276 17.00 9.30 0.98
C VAL A 276 16.99 9.01 -0.51
N ASP A 277 16.94 7.74 -0.88
CA ASP A 277 16.82 7.26 -2.25
C ASP A 277 15.80 6.12 -2.34
N LEU A 278 15.60 5.58 -3.51
CA LEU A 278 14.79 4.39 -3.73
C LEU A 278 15.46 3.16 -3.12
N ALA A 279 14.69 2.35 -2.40
CA ALA A 279 15.19 1.07 -1.90
C ALA A 279 15.44 0.08 -3.06
N ASP A 280 16.45 -0.79 -2.90
CA ASP A 280 16.82 -1.78 -3.90
C ASP A 280 15.65 -2.67 -4.35
N HIS A 281 14.80 -3.06 -3.39
CA HIS A 281 13.62 -3.86 -3.71
C HIS A 281 12.58 -3.07 -4.55
N THR A 282 12.48 -1.75 -4.38
CA THR A 282 11.62 -0.87 -5.17
C THR A 282 12.11 -0.79 -6.60
N ILE A 283 13.42 -0.59 -6.78
CA ILE A 283 14.09 -0.58 -8.09
C ILE A 283 13.87 -1.93 -8.80
N ARG A 284 14.17 -3.05 -8.13
CA ARG A 284 13.97 -4.39 -8.68
C ARG A 284 12.53 -4.65 -9.12
N LYS A 285 11.55 -4.32 -8.27
CA LYS A 285 10.12 -4.46 -8.60
C LYS A 285 9.74 -3.66 -9.85
N MET A 286 10.27 -2.43 -10.00
CA MET A 286 9.99 -1.59 -11.16
C MET A 286 10.65 -2.17 -12.42
N LYS A 287 11.92 -2.60 -12.36
CA LYS A 287 12.60 -3.29 -13.46
C LYS A 287 11.85 -4.54 -13.93
N HIS A 288 11.35 -5.37 -13.01
CA HIS A 288 10.51 -6.52 -13.34
C HIS A 288 9.21 -6.12 -14.07
N LYS A 289 8.56 -5.04 -13.66
CA LYS A 289 7.35 -4.54 -14.36
C LYS A 289 7.69 -4.06 -15.76
N MET A 290 8.78 -3.32 -15.93
CA MET A 290 9.28 -2.86 -17.24
C MET A 290 9.59 -4.06 -18.14
N LYS A 291 10.35 -5.03 -17.67
CA LYS A 291 10.70 -6.24 -18.41
C LYS A 291 9.46 -6.98 -18.92
N ARG A 292 8.54 -7.33 -18.03
CA ARG A 292 7.29 -8.01 -18.40
C ARG A 292 6.47 -7.25 -19.44
N LYS A 293 6.41 -5.90 -19.32
CA LYS A 293 5.68 -5.06 -20.28
C LYS A 293 6.37 -5.05 -21.65
N ALA A 294 7.70 -4.92 -21.68
CA ALA A 294 8.49 -4.97 -22.91
C ALA A 294 8.35 -6.31 -23.62
N GLU A 295 8.47 -7.41 -22.89
CA GLU A 295 8.29 -8.77 -23.44
C GLU A 295 6.86 -8.99 -23.98
N ALA A 296 5.84 -8.53 -23.27
CA ALA A 296 4.45 -8.64 -23.71
C ALA A 296 4.21 -7.86 -25.01
N LEU A 297 4.73 -6.61 -25.11
CA LEU A 297 4.60 -5.79 -26.31
C LEU A 297 5.41 -6.38 -27.49
N ARG A 298 6.56 -6.99 -27.20
CA ARG A 298 7.33 -7.68 -28.23
C ARG A 298 6.59 -8.92 -28.78
N ARG A 299 5.96 -9.72 -27.90
CA ARG A 299 5.10 -10.85 -28.35
C ARG A 299 3.92 -10.36 -29.17
N TRP A 300 3.23 -9.29 -28.72
CA TRP A 300 2.14 -8.69 -29.46
C TRP A 300 2.55 -8.17 -30.83
N GLN A 301 3.69 -7.48 -30.92
CA GLN A 301 4.26 -6.97 -32.16
C GLN A 301 4.51 -8.09 -33.17
N ARG A 302 5.16 -9.19 -32.73
CA ARG A 302 5.40 -10.36 -33.58
C ARG A 302 4.10 -11.00 -34.09
N LYS A 303 3.13 -11.21 -33.18
CA LYS A 303 1.82 -11.81 -33.51
C LYS A 303 1.05 -10.98 -34.55
N LYS A 304 1.23 -9.66 -34.56
CA LYS A 304 0.53 -8.73 -35.45
C LYS A 304 1.33 -8.31 -36.67
N GLY A 305 2.56 -8.81 -36.85
CA GLY A 305 3.46 -8.43 -37.97
C GLY A 305 3.83 -6.94 -37.98
N LEU A 306 3.84 -6.26 -36.81
CA LEU A 306 4.09 -4.83 -36.72
C LEU A 306 5.58 -4.51 -36.63
N SER A 307 5.96 -3.25 -36.90
CA SER A 307 7.34 -2.78 -36.73
C SER A 307 7.76 -2.75 -35.25
N GLY A 308 9.06 -2.91 -34.98
CA GLY A 308 9.60 -2.82 -33.62
C GLY A 308 9.34 -1.46 -32.96
N ASP A 309 9.33 -0.39 -33.74
CA ASP A 309 9.04 0.97 -33.27
C ASP A 309 7.64 1.11 -32.66
N LYS A 310 6.63 0.40 -33.21
CA LYS A 310 5.29 0.38 -32.62
C LYS A 310 5.29 -0.26 -31.22
N ALA A 311 6.09 -1.30 -31.01
CA ALA A 311 6.24 -1.90 -29.69
C ALA A 311 6.96 -0.96 -28.71
N ALA A 312 8.01 -0.27 -29.17
CA ALA A 312 8.74 0.72 -28.37
C ALA A 312 7.85 1.92 -27.97
N LYS A 313 7.12 2.52 -28.91
CA LYS A 313 6.13 3.58 -28.64
C LYS A 313 5.05 3.13 -27.67
N GLY A 314 4.53 1.91 -27.82
CA GLY A 314 3.56 1.33 -26.89
C GLY A 314 4.13 1.13 -25.48
N PHE A 315 5.41 0.74 -25.36
CA PHE A 315 6.10 0.63 -24.10
C PHE A 315 6.29 2.00 -23.43
N ILE A 316 6.80 2.99 -24.18
CA ILE A 316 6.98 4.36 -23.70
C ILE A 316 5.66 4.93 -23.17
N LYS A 317 4.58 4.84 -23.96
CA LYS A 317 3.24 5.28 -23.55
C LYS A 317 2.79 4.63 -22.24
N ALA A 318 2.99 3.31 -22.11
CA ALA A 318 2.61 2.57 -20.89
C ALA A 318 3.47 2.97 -19.68
N MET A 319 4.76 3.26 -19.86
CA MET A 319 5.63 3.70 -18.77
C MET A 319 5.37 5.15 -18.39
N ASN A 320 5.16 6.05 -19.35
CA ASN A 320 4.76 7.42 -19.08
C ASN A 320 3.47 7.48 -18.27
N TYR A 321 2.46 6.69 -18.63
CA TYR A 321 1.22 6.59 -17.88
C TYR A 321 1.44 6.10 -16.44
N LYS A 322 2.39 5.18 -16.24
CA LYS A 322 2.70 4.65 -14.92
C LYS A 322 3.49 5.63 -14.05
N PHE A 323 4.43 6.36 -14.64
CA PHE A 323 5.31 7.26 -13.92
C PHE A 323 4.70 8.64 -13.71
N PHE A 324 4.02 9.17 -14.74
CA PHE A 324 3.58 10.55 -14.78
C PHE A 324 2.06 10.62 -14.93
N ALA A 325 1.42 11.60 -14.27
CA ALA A 325 0.02 11.90 -14.51
C ALA A 325 -0.20 12.37 -15.95
N ARG A 326 -1.43 12.23 -16.45
CA ARG A 326 -1.89 13.01 -17.60
C ARG A 326 -1.86 14.50 -17.22
N GLU A 327 -1.67 15.39 -18.20
CA GLU A 327 -1.56 16.84 -17.97
C GLU A 327 -2.73 17.44 -17.17
N GLU A 328 -3.92 16.86 -17.25
CA GLU A 328 -5.15 17.27 -16.54
C GLU A 328 -5.45 16.44 -15.28
N GLY A 329 -4.62 15.47 -14.89
CA GLY A 329 -4.96 14.46 -13.89
C GLY A 329 -4.38 14.70 -12.50
N THR A 330 -5.23 14.62 -11.49
CA THR A 330 -4.85 14.50 -10.07
C THR A 330 -4.40 13.08 -9.72
N GLU A 331 -4.23 12.19 -10.69
CA GLU A 331 -3.93 10.76 -10.50
C GLU A 331 -2.67 10.52 -9.66
N PHE A 332 -2.79 9.55 -8.75
CA PHE A 332 -1.66 9.08 -7.96
C PHE A 332 -0.68 8.30 -8.84
N THR A 333 0.46 8.88 -9.12
CA THR A 333 1.49 8.27 -9.95
C THR A 333 2.71 7.88 -9.14
N TRP A 334 3.55 7.01 -9.74
CA TRP A 334 4.79 6.58 -9.09
C TRP A 334 5.71 7.76 -8.77
N CYS A 335 5.85 8.73 -9.67
CA CYS A 335 6.67 9.92 -9.44
C CYS A 335 6.10 10.83 -8.35
N ARG A 336 4.77 11.01 -8.29
CA ARG A 336 4.14 11.76 -7.19
C ARG A 336 4.37 11.15 -5.81
N TRP A 337 4.56 9.82 -5.76
CA TRP A 337 4.88 9.13 -4.51
C TRP A 337 6.35 9.28 -4.12
N PHE A 338 7.27 9.04 -5.06
CA PHE A 338 8.68 8.95 -4.75
C PHE A 338 9.44 10.28 -4.82
N PHE A 339 9.18 11.10 -5.83
CA PHE A 339 9.95 12.35 -6.06
C PHE A 339 9.99 13.32 -4.88
N PRO A 340 8.88 13.60 -4.15
CA PRO A 340 8.92 14.53 -3.03
C PRO A 340 9.75 14.05 -1.83
N ASN A 341 10.04 12.76 -1.78
CA ASN A 341 10.61 12.10 -0.62
C ASN A 341 12.08 11.71 -0.77
N ILE A 342 12.59 11.59 -2.00
CA ILE A 342 14.01 11.31 -2.26
C ILE A 342 14.83 12.59 -2.26
N THR A 343 16.10 12.49 -1.88
CA THR A 343 17.07 13.59 -1.87
C THR A 343 18.23 13.34 -2.85
N THR A 344 18.28 12.17 -3.47
CA THR A 344 19.27 11.78 -4.46
C THR A 344 18.58 11.14 -5.67
N ASP A 345 19.28 11.12 -6.80
CA ASP A 345 18.76 10.63 -8.07
C ASP A 345 19.38 9.30 -8.53
N LYS A 346 20.19 8.64 -7.67
CA LYS A 346 20.94 7.42 -8.03
C LYS A 346 19.98 6.32 -8.49
N GLY A 347 18.92 6.06 -7.71
CA GLY A 347 17.92 5.07 -8.05
C GLY A 347 17.12 5.43 -9.33
N LEU A 348 16.89 6.72 -9.57
CA LEU A 348 16.23 7.17 -10.79
C LEU A 348 17.11 6.97 -12.02
N LYS A 349 18.42 7.26 -11.93
CA LYS A 349 19.39 6.99 -13.00
C LYS A 349 19.42 5.51 -13.38
N GLU A 350 19.38 4.63 -12.38
CA GLU A 350 19.37 3.19 -12.59
C GLU A 350 18.08 2.71 -13.30
N LEU A 351 16.92 3.26 -12.91
CA LEU A 351 15.65 2.96 -13.56
C LEU A 351 15.60 3.53 -14.99
N ASP A 352 16.11 4.73 -15.22
CA ASP A 352 16.17 5.34 -16.54
C ASP A 352 17.04 4.55 -17.52
N ALA A 353 18.23 4.14 -17.07
CA ALA A 353 19.12 3.31 -17.87
C ALA A 353 18.43 1.97 -18.26
N TYR A 354 17.74 1.36 -17.32
CA TYR A 354 17.01 0.11 -17.58
C TYR A 354 15.80 0.32 -18.50
N MET A 355 15.08 1.43 -18.37
CA MET A 355 13.95 1.78 -19.23
C MET A 355 14.41 1.92 -20.68
N GLN A 356 15.54 2.62 -20.93
CA GLN A 356 16.14 2.73 -22.26
C GLN A 356 16.54 1.35 -22.84
N GLN A 357 17.07 0.43 -22.02
CA GLN A 357 17.34 -0.95 -22.45
C GLN A 357 16.06 -1.67 -22.87
N CYS A 358 14.96 -1.51 -22.12
CA CYS A 358 13.67 -2.09 -22.46
C CYS A 358 13.09 -1.50 -23.76
N ILE A 359 13.26 -0.19 -24.01
CA ILE A 359 12.85 0.46 -25.27
C ILE A 359 13.60 -0.19 -26.45
N ARG A 360 14.93 -0.30 -26.35
CA ARG A 360 15.78 -0.93 -27.36
C ARG A 360 15.38 -2.39 -27.59
N TYR A 361 15.11 -3.13 -26.52
CA TYR A 361 14.61 -4.51 -26.61
C TYR A 361 13.27 -4.60 -27.36
N CYS A 362 12.34 -3.68 -27.13
CA CYS A 362 11.07 -3.66 -27.88
C CYS A 362 11.30 -3.57 -29.39
N VAL A 363 12.30 -2.82 -29.83
CA VAL A 363 12.65 -2.70 -31.27
C VAL A 363 13.32 -3.96 -31.80
N THR A 364 14.36 -4.45 -31.12
CA THR A 364 15.25 -5.49 -31.68
C THR A 364 14.91 -6.91 -31.23
N GLY A 365 14.25 -7.06 -30.08
CA GLY A 365 13.93 -8.35 -29.47
C GLY A 365 15.11 -9.05 -28.82
N ARG A 366 16.25 -8.39 -28.68
CA ARG A 366 17.48 -8.95 -28.10
C ARG A 366 18.20 -7.93 -27.23
N TYR A 367 18.98 -8.40 -26.26
CA TYR A 367 19.90 -7.57 -25.48
C TYR A 367 21.31 -7.75 -26.02
N TYR A 368 21.82 -6.79 -26.78
CA TYR A 368 23.18 -6.85 -27.38
C TYR A 368 23.70 -5.41 -27.69
N LYS A 369 25.03 -5.28 -27.88
CA LYS A 369 25.69 -3.98 -28.12
C LYS A 369 25.11 -3.20 -29.31
N GLY A 370 24.71 -3.85 -30.39
CA GLY A 370 24.10 -3.18 -31.55
C GLY A 370 22.78 -2.42 -31.25
N ASN A 371 22.19 -2.64 -30.09
CA ASN A 371 21.01 -1.87 -29.65
C ASN A 371 21.28 -0.39 -29.45
N TYR A 372 22.53 0.04 -29.23
CA TYR A 372 22.91 1.44 -29.06
C TYR A 372 22.77 2.28 -30.33
N ARG A 373 22.55 1.66 -31.52
CA ARG A 373 22.13 2.37 -32.74
C ARG A 373 20.80 3.12 -32.57
N ILE A 374 19.92 2.65 -31.66
CA ILE A 374 18.70 3.36 -31.27
C ILE A 374 19.13 4.40 -30.24
N ARG A 375 19.27 5.65 -30.73
CA ARG A 375 19.80 6.76 -29.95
C ARG A 375 18.73 7.38 -29.03
N TYR A 376 19.19 8.17 -28.10
CA TYR A 376 18.34 8.84 -27.11
C TYR A 376 17.36 9.82 -27.76
N GLU A 377 17.81 10.55 -28.80
CA GLU A 377 17.00 11.50 -29.56
C GLU A 377 15.78 10.83 -30.19
N GLN A 378 16.00 9.67 -30.81
CA GLN A 378 14.91 8.87 -31.38
C GLN A 378 13.91 8.40 -30.32
N MET A 379 14.37 8.05 -29.11
CA MET A 379 13.46 7.70 -28.02
C MET A 379 12.63 8.92 -27.59
N LYS A 380 13.22 10.11 -27.56
CA LYS A 380 12.49 11.37 -27.29
C LYS A 380 11.41 11.64 -28.34
N GLU A 381 11.71 11.46 -29.61
CA GLU A 381 10.73 11.56 -30.70
C GLU A 381 9.56 10.60 -30.53
N TRP A 382 9.80 9.42 -29.92
CA TRP A 382 8.76 8.47 -29.57
C TRP A 382 7.99 8.82 -28.27
N GLY A 383 8.34 9.94 -27.63
CA GLY A 383 7.71 10.44 -26.42
C GLY A 383 8.32 9.95 -25.11
N TYR A 384 9.56 9.41 -25.13
CA TYR A 384 10.26 9.03 -23.91
C TYR A 384 10.54 10.24 -23.01
N ARG A 385 10.18 10.12 -21.74
CA ARG A 385 10.44 11.11 -20.70
C ARG A 385 11.45 10.53 -19.71
N ASN A 386 12.54 11.26 -19.48
CA ASN A 386 13.62 10.87 -18.59
C ASN A 386 13.23 11.13 -17.13
N LEU A 387 13.32 10.14 -16.25
CA LEU A 387 12.91 10.25 -14.84
C LEU A 387 13.73 11.27 -14.06
N VAL A 388 15.03 11.36 -14.33
CA VAL A 388 15.94 12.30 -13.67
C VAL A 388 15.62 13.73 -14.08
N ALA A 389 15.42 13.96 -15.39
CA ALA A 389 15.05 15.28 -15.90
C ALA A 389 13.71 15.75 -15.34
N GLU A 390 12.70 14.86 -15.27
CA GLU A 390 11.40 15.19 -14.69
C GLU A 390 11.48 15.42 -13.17
N TYR A 391 12.35 14.72 -12.45
CA TYR A 391 12.60 14.95 -11.04
C TYR A 391 13.10 16.36 -10.76
N TYR A 392 14.15 16.78 -11.48
CA TYR A 392 14.71 18.13 -11.31
C TYR A 392 13.78 19.25 -11.81
N LYS A 393 13.01 18.99 -12.88
CA LYS A 393 11.99 19.92 -13.35
C LYS A 393 10.92 20.19 -12.28
N GLY A 394 10.48 19.15 -11.58
CA GLY A 394 9.52 19.27 -10.47
C GLY A 394 10.09 19.97 -9.23
N MET A 395 11.41 19.94 -9.01
CA MET A 395 12.06 20.71 -7.95
C MET A 395 12.10 22.20 -8.25
N ILE A 396 12.45 22.57 -9.48
CA ILE A 396 12.54 23.99 -9.93
C ILE A 396 11.17 24.68 -9.83
N THR A 397 10.08 23.97 -10.11
CA THR A 397 8.71 24.54 -10.01
C THR A 397 8.32 24.84 -8.56
N LYS A 398 8.71 23.97 -7.61
CA LYS A 398 8.43 24.16 -6.18
C LYS A 398 9.21 25.31 -5.53
N ASP A 399 10.43 25.60 -6.01
CA ASP A 399 11.23 26.71 -5.50
C ASP A 399 10.75 28.07 -6.04
N ARG A 400 9.95 28.08 -7.11
CA ARG A 400 9.33 29.29 -7.67
C ARG A 400 7.95 29.62 -7.05
N GLU A 401 7.34 28.66 -6.38
CA GLU A 401 6.04 28.79 -5.69
C GLU A 401 6.19 29.08 -4.18
N LYS A 402 7.43 29.12 -3.67
CA LYS A 402 7.78 29.60 -2.32
C LYS A 402 8.30 31.03 -2.39
#